data_dc61c91d5dbb0c426c635eb6ecb1375e
#
_entry.id   dc61c91d5dbb0c426c635eb6ecb1375e
#
_cell.length_a   1.000
_cell.length_b   1.000
_cell.length_c   1.000
_cell.angle_alpha   90.00
_cell.angle_beta   90.00
_cell.angle_gamma   90.00
#
_symmetry.space_group_name_H-M   'P 1'
#
loop_
_entity.id
_entity.type
_entity.pdbx_description
1 polymer ?
#
loop_
_entity_poly.entity_id
_entity_poly.type
_entity_poly.pdbx_seq_one_letter_code
_entity_poly.pdbx_strand_id
1 'polypeptide(L)'
;MALNINTIREQFPALALKDEGKSRIYLDNPGGTQVPRHVLDRIERYLIHCNANHGGPFRTSVESDKILEDSHQGMADLLNAKSADEIVFGANMTSLTFAVSRSIGRLLKRGDSILLTRMDHDGNIGPWLHLAEDLGLEVKWLNFDLETYEYNLEEAENIFKNYNIKLAAINYASNCLGTI
;
A
#
# COMPACT_ATOMS: atom_id res chain seq x y z
N MET A 1 12.00 -24.80 3.18
CA MET A 1 12.76 -24.58 4.44
C MET A 1 11.84 -23.91 5.44
N ALA A 2 11.82 -24.38 6.70
CA ALA A 2 11.09 -23.66 7.75
C ALA A 2 11.79 -22.35 8.07
N LEU A 3 11.01 -21.26 8.22
CA LEU A 3 11.53 -19.94 8.61
C LEU A 3 12.06 -20.01 10.05
N ASN A 4 13.30 -19.54 10.27
CA ASN A 4 13.83 -19.37 11.62
C ASN A 4 13.32 -18.04 12.20
N ILE A 5 12.22 -18.10 12.93
CA ILE A 5 11.56 -16.94 13.51
C ILE A 5 12.48 -16.16 14.46
N ASN A 6 13.33 -16.84 15.22
CA ASN A 6 14.25 -16.14 16.14
C ASN A 6 15.25 -15.28 15.39
N THR A 7 15.89 -15.82 14.35
CA THR A 7 16.81 -15.05 13.49
C THR A 7 16.13 -13.86 12.80
N ILE A 8 14.85 -14.04 12.40
CA ILE A 8 14.09 -12.93 11.81
C ILE A 8 13.82 -11.86 12.86
N ARG A 9 13.36 -12.24 14.06
CA ARG A 9 13.03 -11.30 15.14
C ARG A 9 14.26 -10.49 15.60
N GLU A 10 15.45 -11.09 15.62
CA GLU A 10 16.71 -10.42 15.97
C GLU A 10 17.04 -9.23 15.05
N GLN A 11 16.49 -9.23 13.83
CA GLN A 11 16.70 -8.12 12.90
C GLN A 11 15.90 -6.86 13.26
N PHE A 12 14.93 -6.95 14.17
CA PHE A 12 14.05 -5.85 14.57
C PHE A 12 14.43 -5.31 15.95
N PRO A 13 15.15 -4.18 16.04
CA PRO A 13 15.65 -3.63 17.32
C PRO A 13 14.53 -3.37 18.35
N ALA A 14 13.35 -2.97 17.88
CA ALA A 14 12.21 -2.69 18.76
C ALA A 14 11.76 -3.91 19.56
N LEU A 15 11.94 -5.13 19.04
CA LEU A 15 11.55 -6.36 19.72
C LEU A 15 12.46 -6.72 20.90
N ALA A 16 13.63 -6.09 21.01
CA ALA A 16 14.54 -6.24 22.15
C ALA A 16 14.21 -5.28 23.31
N LEU A 17 13.32 -4.30 23.10
CA LEU A 17 12.96 -3.32 24.13
C LEU A 17 12.11 -3.96 25.23
N LYS A 18 12.31 -3.45 26.45
CA LYS A 18 11.58 -3.89 27.64
C LYS A 18 11.00 -2.68 28.35
N ASP A 19 9.80 -2.84 28.88
CA ASP A 19 9.14 -1.89 29.77
C ASP A 19 9.05 -2.56 31.16
N GLU A 20 9.66 -1.95 32.16
CA GLU A 20 9.71 -2.50 33.53
C GLU A 20 10.22 -3.95 33.60
N GLY A 21 11.19 -4.29 32.75
CA GLY A 21 11.78 -5.65 32.68
C GLY A 21 11.00 -6.66 31.86
N LYS A 22 9.80 -6.32 31.35
CA LYS A 22 8.97 -7.18 30.49
C LYS A 22 9.17 -6.83 29.01
N SER A 23 9.23 -7.84 28.15
CA SER A 23 9.29 -7.63 26.69
C SER A 23 8.02 -6.97 26.18
N ARG A 24 8.18 -5.98 25.29
CA ARG A 24 7.04 -5.37 24.58
C ARG A 24 6.34 -6.38 23.69
N ILE A 25 5.02 -6.31 23.66
CA ILE A 25 4.18 -7.13 22.79
C ILE A 25 3.52 -6.22 21.78
N TYR A 26 3.75 -6.49 20.49
CA TYR A 26 3.19 -5.76 19.37
C TYR A 26 2.12 -6.63 18.70
N LEU A 27 0.85 -6.28 18.89
CA LEU A 27 -0.31 -7.02 18.35
C LEU A 27 -1.02 -6.29 17.23
N ASP A 28 -0.70 -5.02 17.03
CA ASP A 28 -1.30 -4.18 15.98
C ASP A 28 -0.20 -3.71 15.00
N ASN A 29 0.24 -4.64 14.14
CA ASN A 29 1.22 -4.31 13.11
C ASN A 29 0.69 -3.31 12.06
N PRO A 30 -0.60 -3.33 11.64
CA PRO A 30 -1.16 -2.31 10.75
C PRO A 30 -1.11 -0.89 11.34
N GLY A 31 -1.19 -0.74 12.65
CA GLY A 31 -1.06 0.55 13.35
C GLY A 31 0.38 1.05 13.48
N GLY A 32 1.38 0.19 13.26
CA GLY A 32 2.79 0.56 13.36
C GLY A 32 3.75 -0.60 13.17
N THR A 33 4.12 -0.87 11.93
CA THR A 33 5.09 -1.92 11.57
C THR A 33 6.47 -1.61 12.13
N GLN A 34 7.07 -2.58 12.82
CA GLN A 34 8.45 -2.44 13.32
C GLN A 34 9.44 -2.49 12.17
N VAL A 35 10.56 -1.74 12.30
CA VAL A 35 11.53 -1.54 11.24
C VAL A 35 12.78 -2.37 11.49
N PRO A 36 13.24 -3.17 10.52
CA PRO A 36 14.45 -3.97 10.67
C PRO A 36 15.72 -3.10 10.61
N ARG A 37 16.79 -3.56 11.28
CA ARG A 37 18.06 -2.83 11.43
C ARG A 37 18.63 -2.36 10.09
N HIS A 38 18.66 -3.21 9.09
CA HIS A 38 19.25 -2.88 7.78
C HIS A 38 18.52 -1.73 7.05
N VAL A 39 17.22 -1.51 7.32
CA VAL A 39 16.48 -0.37 6.77
C VAL A 39 16.92 0.92 7.46
N LEU A 40 17.07 0.89 8.80
CA LEU A 40 17.56 2.04 9.56
C LEU A 40 18.96 2.43 9.11
N ASP A 41 19.87 1.46 8.96
CA ASP A 41 21.23 1.67 8.53
C ASP A 41 21.30 2.25 7.10
N ARG A 42 20.39 1.85 6.20
CA ARG A 42 20.31 2.43 4.86
C ARG A 42 19.80 3.87 4.86
N ILE A 43 18.83 4.19 5.69
CA ILE A 43 18.32 5.57 5.86
C ILE A 43 19.45 6.46 6.39
N GLU A 44 20.11 6.04 7.47
CA GLU A 44 21.23 6.76 8.06
C GLU A 44 22.34 7.00 7.04
N ARG A 45 22.76 5.95 6.34
CA ARG A 45 23.79 6.04 5.30
C ARG A 45 23.42 7.03 4.19
N TYR A 46 22.19 7.00 3.71
CA TYR A 46 21.73 7.94 2.69
C TYR A 46 21.86 9.39 3.18
N LEU A 47 21.30 9.67 4.36
CA LEU A 47 21.31 11.03 4.93
C LEU A 47 22.72 11.58 5.18
N ILE A 48 23.66 10.72 5.53
CA ILE A 48 25.05 11.13 5.80
C ILE A 48 25.86 11.30 4.50
N HIS A 49 25.71 10.40 3.53
CA HIS A 49 26.68 10.28 2.43
C HIS A 49 26.20 10.84 1.10
N CYS A 50 24.90 10.77 0.80
CA CYS A 50 24.39 11.09 -0.54
C CYS A 50 23.04 11.83 -0.56
N ASN A 51 22.65 12.49 0.54
CA ASN A 51 21.44 13.29 0.59
C ASN A 51 21.53 14.52 -0.32
N ALA A 52 21.07 14.37 -1.55
CA ALA A 52 21.07 15.41 -2.57
C ALA A 52 19.90 15.25 -3.55
N ASN A 53 19.55 16.34 -4.25
CA ASN A 53 18.65 16.27 -5.39
C ASN A 53 19.24 15.37 -6.47
N HIS A 54 18.38 14.63 -7.16
CA HIS A 54 18.76 13.77 -8.28
C HIS A 54 19.01 14.57 -9.57
N GLY A 55 19.65 13.93 -10.56
CA GLY A 55 19.88 14.49 -11.91
C GLY A 55 21.01 15.51 -12.02
N GLY A 56 21.78 15.75 -10.97
CA GLY A 56 22.94 16.64 -11.01
C GLY A 56 24.25 15.90 -11.35
N PRO A 57 25.26 16.61 -11.92
CA PRO A 57 26.53 15.98 -12.32
C PRO A 57 27.53 15.76 -11.17
N PHE A 58 27.17 16.12 -9.95
CA PHE A 58 28.04 16.00 -8.79
C PHE A 58 27.83 14.69 -8.04
N ARG A 59 28.86 14.24 -7.33
CA ARG A 59 28.96 12.90 -6.75
C ARG A 59 27.73 12.49 -5.93
N THR A 60 27.28 13.31 -4.98
CA THR A 60 26.15 12.96 -4.10
C THR A 60 24.84 12.84 -4.86
N SER A 61 24.64 13.61 -5.93
CA SER A 61 23.49 13.47 -6.81
C SER A 61 23.52 12.16 -7.60
N VAL A 62 24.66 11.81 -8.19
CA VAL A 62 24.84 10.54 -8.90
C VAL A 62 24.63 9.33 -7.97
N GLU A 63 25.12 9.41 -6.72
CA GLU A 63 24.89 8.38 -5.71
C GLU A 63 23.40 8.28 -5.30
N SER A 64 22.68 9.43 -5.23
CA SER A 64 21.23 9.46 -5.03
C SER A 64 20.47 8.83 -6.20
N ASP A 65 20.84 9.15 -7.44
CA ASP A 65 20.25 8.58 -8.65
C ASP A 65 20.35 7.06 -8.64
N LYS A 66 21.54 6.54 -8.30
CA LYS A 66 21.74 5.09 -8.20
C LYS A 66 20.85 4.43 -7.14
N ILE A 67 20.64 5.07 -6.00
CA ILE A 67 19.74 4.53 -4.95
C ILE A 67 18.29 4.50 -5.45
N LEU A 68 17.85 5.54 -6.16
CA LEU A 68 16.52 5.57 -6.75
C LEU A 68 16.35 4.45 -7.80
N GLU A 69 17.30 4.31 -8.72
CA GLU A 69 17.30 3.25 -9.73
C GLU A 69 17.26 1.86 -9.09
N ASP A 70 18.17 1.58 -8.15
CA ASP A 70 18.24 0.30 -7.44
C ASP A 70 16.93 0.00 -6.67
N SER A 71 16.27 1.04 -6.12
CA SER A 71 15.02 0.90 -5.39
C SER A 71 13.85 0.58 -6.32
N HIS A 72 13.74 1.28 -7.45
CA HIS A 72 12.72 1.00 -8.47
C HIS A 72 12.89 -0.40 -9.06
N GLN A 73 14.12 -0.79 -9.39
CA GLN A 73 14.39 -2.13 -9.91
C GLN A 73 14.08 -3.21 -8.88
N GLY A 74 14.50 -3.03 -7.61
CA GLY A 74 14.20 -3.99 -6.55
C GLY A 74 12.71 -4.19 -6.30
N MET A 75 11.90 -3.12 -6.41
CA MET A 75 10.44 -3.24 -6.30
C MET A 75 9.81 -3.84 -7.55
N ALA A 76 10.34 -3.56 -8.73
CA ALA A 76 9.90 -4.21 -9.96
C ALA A 76 10.12 -5.73 -9.89
N ASP A 77 11.28 -6.16 -9.42
CA ASP A 77 11.60 -7.58 -9.24
C ASP A 77 10.66 -8.23 -8.20
N LEU A 78 10.40 -7.55 -7.06
CA LEU A 78 9.49 -8.05 -6.02
C LEU A 78 8.06 -8.21 -6.50
N LEU A 79 7.57 -7.26 -7.30
CA LEU A 79 6.19 -7.23 -7.80
C LEU A 79 6.02 -7.95 -9.15
N ASN A 80 7.10 -8.50 -9.70
CA ASN A 80 7.13 -9.11 -11.04
C ASN A 80 6.63 -8.13 -12.13
N ALA A 81 7.00 -6.86 -12.01
CA ALA A 81 6.72 -5.84 -13.01
C ALA A 81 7.64 -6.01 -14.22
N LYS A 82 7.20 -5.57 -15.40
CA LYS A 82 7.98 -5.68 -16.64
C LYS A 82 9.11 -4.66 -16.75
N SER A 83 8.97 -3.53 -16.05
CA SER A 83 9.93 -2.43 -16.05
C SER A 83 9.92 -1.73 -14.69
N ALA A 84 11.07 -1.19 -14.30
CA ALA A 84 11.19 -0.29 -13.15
C ALA A 84 10.34 0.98 -13.31
N ASP A 85 10.00 1.38 -14.53
CA ASP A 85 9.13 2.53 -14.82
C ASP A 85 7.66 2.31 -14.39
N GLU A 86 7.25 1.07 -14.13
CA GLU A 86 5.92 0.75 -13.60
C GLU A 86 5.82 1.00 -12.09
N ILE A 87 6.95 1.25 -11.43
CA ILE A 87 7.00 1.44 -9.97
C ILE A 87 6.90 2.93 -9.63
N VAL A 88 5.96 3.26 -8.76
CA VAL A 88 5.79 4.62 -8.23
C VAL A 88 5.87 4.58 -6.71
N PHE A 89 6.80 5.34 -6.15
CA PHE A 89 6.91 5.52 -4.70
C PHE A 89 6.11 6.73 -4.22
N GLY A 90 5.57 6.63 -3.02
CA GLY A 90 4.91 7.74 -2.32
C GLY A 90 5.08 7.63 -0.81
N ALA A 91 4.63 8.64 -0.09
CA ALA A 91 4.80 8.72 1.37
C ALA A 91 4.06 7.58 2.11
N ASN A 92 2.90 7.17 1.59
CA ASN A 92 2.06 6.10 2.13
C ASN A 92 0.98 5.72 1.10
N MET A 93 0.29 4.60 1.35
CA MET A 93 -0.77 4.08 0.47
C MET A 93 -1.92 5.09 0.29
N THR A 94 -2.38 5.74 1.34
CA THR A 94 -3.50 6.70 1.28
C THR A 94 -3.19 7.86 0.33
N SER A 95 -2.00 8.48 0.45
CA SER A 95 -1.56 9.56 -0.43
C SER A 95 -1.44 9.10 -1.88
N LEU A 96 -0.91 7.89 -2.10
CA LEU A 96 -0.82 7.28 -3.44
C LEU A 96 -2.22 7.03 -4.02
N THR A 97 -3.16 6.51 -3.24
CA THR A 97 -4.55 6.26 -3.71
C THR A 97 -5.24 7.58 -4.06
N PHE A 98 -5.02 8.66 -3.29
CA PHE A 98 -5.50 9.99 -3.66
C PHE A 98 -4.92 10.47 -5.00
N ALA A 99 -3.61 10.32 -5.23
CA ALA A 99 -2.98 10.69 -6.49
C ALA A 99 -3.50 9.86 -7.68
N VAL A 100 -3.60 8.54 -7.49
CA VAL A 100 -4.11 7.59 -8.50
C VAL A 100 -5.58 7.88 -8.80
N SER A 101 -6.41 8.13 -7.78
CA SER A 101 -7.84 8.43 -7.99
C SER A 101 -8.03 9.66 -8.87
N ARG A 102 -7.23 10.72 -8.70
CA ARG A 102 -7.28 11.93 -9.56
C ARG A 102 -6.83 11.66 -10.99
N SER A 103 -5.86 10.76 -11.16
CA SER A 103 -5.37 10.38 -12.49
C SER A 103 -6.40 9.53 -13.24
N ILE A 104 -6.96 8.50 -12.59
CA ILE A 104 -7.99 7.62 -13.16
C ILE A 104 -9.30 8.39 -13.38
N GLY A 105 -9.63 9.34 -12.51
CA GLY A 105 -10.81 10.19 -12.64
C GLY A 105 -10.94 10.89 -13.98
N ARG A 106 -9.82 11.15 -14.67
CA ARG A 106 -9.83 11.73 -16.03
C ARG A 106 -10.44 10.81 -17.10
N LEU A 107 -10.56 9.51 -16.79
CA LEU A 107 -11.14 8.51 -17.67
C LEU A 107 -12.63 8.27 -17.37
N LEU A 108 -13.15 8.84 -16.28
CA LEU A 108 -14.50 8.65 -15.80
C LEU A 108 -15.36 9.86 -16.08
N LYS A 109 -16.67 9.65 -16.19
CA LYS A 109 -17.66 10.71 -16.44
C LYS A 109 -18.87 10.54 -15.53
N ARG A 110 -19.62 11.61 -15.37
CA ARG A 110 -20.85 11.64 -14.60
C ARG A 110 -21.79 10.50 -15.00
N GLY A 111 -22.29 9.76 -14.01
CA GLY A 111 -23.18 8.59 -14.18
C GLY A 111 -22.44 7.27 -14.40
N ASP A 112 -21.11 7.26 -14.53
CA ASP A 112 -20.35 6.01 -14.41
C ASP A 112 -20.45 5.46 -12.98
N SER A 113 -20.34 4.15 -12.83
CA SER A 113 -20.38 3.50 -11.52
C SER A 113 -19.02 2.99 -11.11
N ILE A 114 -18.72 3.08 -9.81
CA ILE A 114 -17.55 2.48 -9.19
C ILE A 114 -17.98 1.49 -8.10
N LEU A 115 -17.22 0.40 -7.94
CA LEU A 115 -17.46 -0.62 -6.93
C LEU A 115 -16.44 -0.46 -5.80
N LEU A 116 -16.93 -0.33 -4.58
CA LEU A 116 -16.15 -0.31 -3.35
C LEU A 116 -16.58 -1.45 -2.43
N THR A 117 -15.75 -1.80 -1.45
CA THR A 117 -16.04 -2.87 -0.51
C THR A 117 -16.22 -2.36 0.91
N ARG A 118 -16.99 -3.08 1.74
CA ARG A 118 -17.23 -2.72 3.16
C ARG A 118 -16.13 -3.20 4.11
N MET A 119 -15.24 -4.05 3.64
CA MET A 119 -14.17 -4.64 4.46
C MET A 119 -12.80 -3.97 4.21
N ASP A 120 -12.77 -2.95 3.39
CA ASP A 120 -11.52 -2.30 3.00
C ASP A 120 -11.04 -1.26 4.01
N HIS A 121 -9.74 -0.94 3.96
CA HIS A 121 -9.17 0.17 4.69
C HIS A 121 -9.66 1.50 4.13
N ASP A 122 -9.92 2.49 5.00
CA ASP A 122 -10.42 3.81 4.59
C ASP A 122 -9.51 4.50 3.56
N GLY A 123 -8.21 4.28 3.62
CA GLY A 123 -7.24 4.75 2.61
C GLY A 123 -7.50 4.25 1.19
N ASN A 124 -8.25 3.13 1.03
CA ASN A 124 -8.73 2.63 -0.26
C ASN A 124 -10.23 2.87 -0.48
N ILE A 125 -10.88 3.61 0.37
CA ILE A 125 -12.31 3.99 0.26
C ILE A 125 -12.45 5.50 0.08
N GLY A 126 -11.91 6.30 1.02
CA GLY A 126 -12.07 7.75 1.06
C GLY A 126 -11.69 8.44 -0.26
N PRO A 127 -10.52 8.16 -0.86
CA PRO A 127 -10.13 8.79 -2.13
C PRO A 127 -11.12 8.58 -3.28
N TRP A 128 -11.74 7.40 -3.34
CA TRP A 128 -12.73 7.07 -4.37
C TRP A 128 -14.09 7.67 -4.08
N LEU A 129 -14.50 7.79 -2.81
CA LEU A 129 -15.72 8.51 -2.41
C LEU A 129 -15.63 9.99 -2.78
N HIS A 130 -14.50 10.64 -2.48
CA HIS A 130 -14.27 12.03 -2.88
C HIS A 130 -14.27 12.20 -4.40
N LEU A 131 -13.66 11.26 -5.13
CA LEU A 131 -13.71 11.28 -6.59
C LEU A 131 -15.15 11.14 -7.10
N ALA A 132 -15.93 10.23 -6.49
CA ALA A 132 -17.32 10.00 -6.87
C ALA A 132 -18.19 11.24 -6.63
N GLU A 133 -17.98 11.94 -5.52
CA GLU A 133 -18.66 13.21 -5.22
C GLU A 133 -18.30 14.29 -6.24
N ASP A 134 -16.99 14.47 -6.50
CA ASP A 134 -16.51 15.49 -7.43
C ASP A 134 -17.02 15.31 -8.87
N LEU A 135 -17.12 14.08 -9.34
CA LEU A 135 -17.51 13.76 -10.73
C LEU A 135 -18.96 13.36 -10.90
N GLY A 136 -19.72 13.14 -9.80
CA GLY A 136 -21.08 12.63 -9.82
C GLY A 136 -21.15 11.18 -10.29
N LEU A 137 -20.24 10.32 -9.79
CA LEU A 137 -20.25 8.89 -10.05
C LEU A 137 -21.22 8.19 -9.10
N GLU A 138 -21.72 7.02 -9.50
CA GLU A 138 -22.51 6.15 -8.65
C GLU A 138 -21.59 5.18 -7.89
N VAL A 139 -21.74 5.12 -6.57
CA VAL A 139 -20.99 4.15 -5.74
C VAL A 139 -21.86 2.92 -5.51
N LYS A 140 -21.32 1.77 -5.89
CA LYS A 140 -21.87 0.45 -5.55
C LYS A 140 -21.00 -0.19 -4.48
N TRP A 141 -21.63 -0.89 -3.54
CA TRP A 141 -20.97 -1.50 -2.43
C TRP A 141 -21.05 -3.01 -2.50
N LEU A 142 -19.90 -3.68 -2.39
CA LEU A 142 -19.84 -5.12 -2.15
C LEU A 142 -19.77 -5.36 -0.64
N ASN A 143 -20.76 -6.10 -0.13
CA ASN A 143 -20.79 -6.49 1.26
C ASN A 143 -20.00 -7.78 1.49
N PHE A 144 -19.75 -8.09 2.75
CA PHE A 144 -19.16 -9.34 3.19
C PHE A 144 -20.07 -10.01 4.22
N ASP A 145 -19.97 -11.32 4.33
CA ASP A 145 -20.67 -12.10 5.33
C ASP A 145 -20.08 -11.86 6.72
N LEU A 146 -20.92 -11.60 7.74
CA LEU A 146 -20.48 -11.27 9.10
C LEU A 146 -20.05 -12.49 9.91
N GLU A 147 -20.31 -13.70 9.44
CA GLU A 147 -19.91 -14.95 10.12
C GLU A 147 -18.60 -15.49 9.53
N THR A 148 -18.48 -15.47 8.19
CA THR A 148 -17.32 -16.01 7.48
C THR A 148 -16.26 -14.95 7.18
N TYR A 149 -16.65 -13.67 7.15
CA TYR A 149 -15.84 -12.53 6.71
C TYR A 149 -15.33 -12.66 5.27
N GLU A 150 -16.12 -13.28 4.41
CA GLU A 150 -15.85 -13.46 3.00
C GLU A 150 -16.77 -12.59 2.15
N TYR A 151 -16.30 -12.18 0.96
CA TYR A 151 -17.13 -11.47 0.00
C TYR A 151 -18.12 -12.42 -0.67
N ASN A 152 -19.35 -11.94 -0.87
CA ASN A 152 -20.35 -12.66 -1.66
C ASN A 152 -20.06 -12.49 -3.16
N LEU A 153 -19.51 -13.52 -3.79
CA LEU A 153 -19.15 -13.50 -5.20
C LEU A 153 -20.37 -13.43 -6.12
N GLU A 154 -21.54 -13.99 -5.72
CA GLU A 154 -22.77 -13.87 -6.49
C GLU A 154 -23.30 -12.43 -6.49
N GLU A 155 -23.18 -11.72 -5.35
CA GLU A 155 -23.48 -10.29 -5.25
C GLU A 155 -22.55 -9.49 -6.17
N ALA A 156 -21.26 -9.78 -6.16
CA ALA A 156 -20.29 -9.14 -7.04
C ALA A 156 -20.63 -9.32 -8.51
N GLU A 157 -20.94 -10.57 -8.94
CA GLU A 157 -21.38 -10.85 -10.31
C GLU A 157 -22.65 -10.07 -10.69
N ASN A 158 -23.64 -10.01 -9.80
CA ASN A 158 -24.86 -9.26 -10.03
C ASN A 158 -24.61 -7.76 -10.18
N ILE A 159 -23.69 -7.19 -9.38
CA ILE A 159 -23.30 -5.79 -9.51
C ILE A 159 -22.66 -5.54 -10.87
N PHE A 160 -21.70 -6.36 -11.30
CA PHE A 160 -21.06 -6.22 -12.62
C PHE A 160 -22.02 -6.43 -13.79
N LYS A 161 -23.03 -7.28 -13.66
CA LYS A 161 -24.04 -7.53 -14.71
C LYS A 161 -25.03 -6.37 -14.85
N ASN A 162 -25.42 -5.74 -13.74
CA ASN A 162 -26.53 -4.78 -13.72
C ASN A 162 -26.06 -3.30 -13.74
N TYR A 163 -24.80 -3.02 -13.49
CA TYR A 163 -24.26 -1.67 -13.43
C TYR A 163 -23.03 -1.52 -14.34
N ASN A 164 -22.88 -0.32 -14.90
CA ASN A 164 -21.74 0.01 -15.75
C ASN A 164 -20.50 0.32 -14.88
N ILE A 165 -19.95 -0.68 -14.19
CA ILE A 165 -18.80 -0.54 -13.33
C ILE A 165 -17.56 -0.21 -14.18
N LYS A 166 -16.96 0.95 -13.95
CA LYS A 166 -15.75 1.42 -14.63
C LYS A 166 -14.48 1.21 -13.79
N LEU A 167 -14.65 1.12 -12.49
CA LEU A 167 -13.56 0.91 -11.54
C LEU A 167 -14.08 0.07 -10.38
N ALA A 168 -13.25 -0.86 -9.92
CA ALA A 168 -13.45 -1.57 -8.68
C ALA A 168 -12.22 -1.40 -7.79
N ALA A 169 -12.40 -0.90 -6.57
CA ALA A 169 -11.37 -0.85 -5.54
C ALA A 169 -11.71 -1.90 -4.48
N ILE A 170 -10.86 -2.93 -4.41
CA ILE A 170 -11.07 -4.12 -3.58
C ILE A 170 -9.75 -4.45 -2.89
N ASN A 171 -9.78 -4.68 -1.58
CA ASN A 171 -8.61 -5.15 -0.86
C ASN A 171 -8.30 -6.60 -1.21
N TYR A 172 -7.02 -6.94 -1.24
CA TYR A 172 -6.57 -8.32 -1.37
C TYR A 172 -6.63 -9.06 -0.02
N ALA A 173 -6.30 -8.36 1.06
CA ALA A 173 -6.35 -8.89 2.42
C ALA A 173 -6.85 -7.80 3.38
N SER A 174 -7.74 -8.17 4.29
CA SER A 174 -8.24 -7.22 5.30
C SER A 174 -7.19 -6.89 6.34
N ASN A 175 -6.92 -5.60 6.55
CA ASN A 175 -6.02 -5.13 7.61
C ASN A 175 -6.58 -5.34 9.03
N CYS A 176 -7.90 -5.47 9.17
CA CYS A 176 -8.57 -5.72 10.45
C CYS A 176 -8.79 -7.20 10.73
N LEU A 177 -9.29 -7.94 9.73
CA LEU A 177 -9.78 -9.31 9.90
C LEU A 177 -8.74 -10.35 9.45
N GLY A 178 -7.83 -9.97 8.55
CA GLY A 178 -6.81 -10.87 8.01
C GLY A 178 -7.32 -11.87 6.98
N THR A 179 -8.60 -11.81 6.60
CA THR A 179 -9.15 -12.61 5.50
C THR A 179 -8.58 -12.16 4.16
N ILE A 180 -8.39 -13.13 3.24
CA ILE A 180 -7.82 -12.98 1.90
C ILE A 180 -8.88 -13.42 0.87
#